data_bfa62971c81c7529f9e2cba79839e96a
#
_entry.id   bfa62971c81c7529f9e2cba79839e96a
#
_cell.length_a   1.000
_cell.length_b   1.000
_cell.length_c   1.000
_cell.angle_alpha   90.00
_cell.angle_beta   90.00
_cell.angle_gamma   90.00
#
_symmetry.space_group_name_H-M   'P 1'
#
loop_
_entity.id
_entity.type
_entity.pdbx_description
1 polymer ?
#
loop_
_entity_poly.entity_id
_entity_poly.type
_entity_poly.pdbx_seq_one_letter_code
_entity_poly.pdbx_strand_id
1 'polypeptide(L)'
;MKYFEFGQEHPELMVMLHGGGVCYCGALPVAEEMAKTYHVVLVAYDGFNPDEPETEFKSVQDEARRLGDYIVEHYGGKIDILYGVSYGTFILMDVLADDRLTITTTIADGMPTMDYGTSKVRFCRTSIFSS
;
A
#
# COMPACT_ATOMS: atom_id res chain seq x y z
N MET A 1 1.07 -12.51 4.99
CA MET A 1 0.52 -11.21 4.55
C MET A 1 -0.99 -11.26 4.55
N LYS A 2 -1.63 -10.26 5.10
CA LYS A 2 -3.08 -10.24 5.22
C LYS A 2 -3.66 -8.99 4.59
N TYR A 3 -4.86 -9.09 4.04
CA TYR A 3 -5.52 -8.00 3.33
C TYR A 3 -6.87 -7.73 3.98
N PHE A 4 -7.10 -6.48 4.38
CA PHE A 4 -8.37 -6.04 4.95
C PHE A 4 -9.06 -5.14 3.94
N GLU A 5 -10.29 -5.48 3.57
CA GLU A 5 -11.03 -4.77 2.54
C GLU A 5 -12.21 -4.03 3.13
N PHE A 6 -12.36 -2.77 2.71
CA PHE A 6 -13.42 -1.87 3.12
C PHE A 6 -13.99 -1.16 1.90
N GLY A 7 -15.28 -0.82 1.94
CA GLY A 7 -15.89 -0.05 0.86
C GLY A 7 -15.95 -0.78 -0.48
N GLN A 8 -16.16 -2.09 -0.47
CA GLN A 8 -16.11 -2.92 -1.68
C GLN A 8 -17.18 -2.54 -2.72
N GLU A 9 -18.18 -1.75 -2.35
CA GLU A 9 -19.21 -1.22 -3.27
C GLU A 9 -18.67 -0.14 -4.22
N HIS A 10 -17.51 0.45 -3.91
CA HIS A 10 -16.93 1.50 -4.74
C HIS A 10 -16.07 0.91 -5.88
N PRO A 11 -16.08 1.53 -7.07
CA PRO A 11 -15.37 1.00 -8.23
C PRO A 11 -13.86 1.27 -8.24
N GLU A 12 -13.40 2.32 -7.54
CA GLU A 12 -11.98 2.68 -7.53
C GLU A 12 -11.25 2.01 -6.40
N LEU A 13 -10.16 1.28 -6.74
CA LEU A 13 -9.35 0.53 -5.78
C LEU A 13 -8.22 1.38 -5.23
N MET A 14 -8.18 1.48 -3.90
CA MET A 14 -7.08 2.13 -3.16
C MET A 14 -6.35 1.08 -2.32
N VAL A 15 -5.06 0.90 -2.59
CA VAL A 15 -4.20 0.01 -1.80
C VAL A 15 -3.39 0.85 -0.82
N MET A 16 -3.44 0.50 0.47
CA MET A 16 -2.78 1.24 1.55
C MET A 16 -1.67 0.41 2.18
N LEU A 17 -0.48 1.01 2.26
CA LEU A 17 0.73 0.41 2.84
C LEU A 17 1.12 1.20 4.10
N HIS A 18 1.00 0.56 5.27
CA HIS A 18 1.23 1.22 6.57
C HIS A 18 2.73 1.39 6.87
N GLY A 19 3.03 2.23 7.88
CA GLY A 19 4.40 2.49 8.34
C GLY A 19 5.00 1.34 9.13
N GLY A 20 6.34 1.32 9.21
CA GLY A 20 7.07 0.37 10.02
C GLY A 20 6.99 0.72 11.51
N GLY A 21 7.21 -0.28 12.38
CA GLY A 21 7.15 -0.09 13.83
C GLY A 21 5.74 0.04 14.39
N VAL A 22 4.71 0.05 13.52
CA VAL A 22 3.30 0.06 13.90
C VAL A 22 2.59 -1.04 13.14
N CYS A 23 1.50 -1.55 13.72
CA CYS A 23 0.69 -2.52 13.01
C CYS A 23 -0.23 -1.80 12.00
N TYR A 24 -0.88 -2.59 11.15
CA TYR A 24 -1.94 -2.06 10.27
C TYR A 24 -3.02 -1.30 11.06
N CYS A 25 -3.16 -1.60 12.34
CA CYS A 25 -4.16 -1.01 13.24
C CYS A 25 -4.08 0.52 13.27
N GLY A 26 -2.89 1.09 13.18
CA GLY A 26 -2.70 2.53 13.14
C GLY A 26 -3.26 3.18 11.88
N ALA A 27 -3.40 2.41 10.81
CA ALA A 27 -3.97 2.88 9.54
C ALA A 27 -5.49 2.65 9.44
N LEU A 28 -6.09 1.91 10.36
CA LEU A 28 -7.52 1.59 10.31
C LEU A 28 -8.43 2.82 10.26
N PRO A 29 -8.25 3.86 11.09
CA PRO A 29 -9.12 5.04 11.02
C PRO A 29 -9.08 5.72 9.66
N VAL A 30 -7.91 5.77 9.05
CA VAL A 30 -7.72 6.35 7.72
C VAL A 30 -8.37 5.47 6.66
N ALA A 31 -8.20 4.16 6.75
CA ALA A 31 -8.81 3.21 5.82
C ALA A 31 -10.34 3.31 5.86
N GLU A 32 -10.91 3.40 7.04
CA GLU A 32 -12.35 3.56 7.23
C GLU A 32 -12.87 4.87 6.62
N GLU A 33 -12.12 5.96 6.77
CA GLU A 33 -12.47 7.24 6.16
C GLU A 33 -12.40 7.18 4.63
N MET A 34 -11.34 6.58 4.09
CA MET A 34 -11.18 6.42 2.64
C MET A 34 -12.22 5.48 2.04
N ALA A 35 -12.70 4.52 2.81
CA ALA A 35 -13.72 3.57 2.38
C ALA A 35 -15.08 4.21 2.11
N LYS A 36 -15.28 5.45 2.50
CA LYS A 36 -16.47 6.23 2.14
C LYS A 36 -16.50 6.60 0.65
N THR A 37 -15.33 6.58 0.00
CA THR A 37 -15.17 6.99 -1.39
C THR A 37 -14.55 5.89 -2.27
N TYR A 38 -13.69 5.04 -1.70
CA TYR A 38 -12.91 4.05 -2.43
C TYR A 38 -13.11 2.65 -1.88
N HIS A 39 -12.87 1.65 -2.75
CA HIS A 39 -12.65 0.28 -2.30
C HIS A 39 -11.22 0.19 -1.76
N VAL A 40 -11.08 0.11 -0.44
CA VAL A 40 -9.77 0.14 0.22
C VAL A 40 -9.28 -1.27 0.51
N VAL A 41 -8.04 -1.57 0.13
CA VAL A 41 -7.31 -2.77 0.55
C VAL A 41 -6.17 -2.31 1.45
N LEU A 42 -6.30 -2.56 2.75
CA LEU A 42 -5.26 -2.28 3.73
C LEU A 42 -4.39 -3.53 3.89
N VAL A 43 -3.11 -3.39 3.62
CA VAL A 43 -2.16 -4.51 3.67
C VAL A 43 -1.50 -4.58 5.04
N ALA A 44 -1.55 -5.77 5.67
CA ALA A 44 -0.83 -6.06 6.91
C ALA A 44 0.36 -6.95 6.60
N TYR A 45 1.58 -6.44 6.81
CA TYR A 45 2.80 -7.17 6.50
C TYR A 45 3.06 -8.31 7.48
N ASP A 46 3.67 -9.38 6.98
CA ASP A 46 4.17 -10.44 7.86
C ASP A 46 5.23 -9.87 8.81
N GLY A 47 5.27 -10.36 10.03
CA GLY A 47 6.18 -9.88 11.07
C GLY A 47 5.70 -8.62 11.79
N PHE A 48 4.73 -7.89 11.23
CA PHE A 48 4.18 -6.66 11.81
C PHE A 48 2.69 -6.79 12.17
N ASN A 49 2.12 -7.99 11.98
CA ASN A 49 0.71 -8.22 12.25
C ASN A 49 0.57 -8.91 13.63
N PRO A 50 -0.01 -8.23 14.64
CA PRO A 50 -0.17 -8.83 15.97
C PRO A 50 -1.15 -10.00 15.98
N ASP A 51 -2.02 -10.10 14.98
CA ASP A 51 -2.97 -11.22 14.85
C ASP A 51 -2.31 -12.49 14.31
N GLU A 52 -1.14 -12.34 13.70
CA GLU A 52 -0.35 -13.45 13.14
C GLU A 52 1.12 -13.36 13.59
N PRO A 53 1.38 -13.51 14.91
CA PRO A 53 2.73 -13.29 15.46
C PRO A 53 3.77 -14.31 14.98
N GLU A 54 3.33 -15.45 14.44
CA GLU A 54 4.19 -16.50 13.90
C GLU A 54 4.77 -16.14 12.52
N THR A 55 4.24 -15.12 11.86
CA THR A 55 4.73 -14.72 10.53
C THR A 55 6.04 -13.93 10.63
N GLU A 56 6.83 -13.99 9.59
CA GLU A 56 8.13 -13.33 9.53
C GLU A 56 8.23 -12.44 8.29
N PHE A 57 8.67 -11.21 8.51
CA PHE A 57 9.00 -10.29 7.43
C PHE A 57 10.35 -10.69 6.82
N LYS A 58 10.35 -11.08 5.56
CA LYS A 58 11.58 -11.53 4.88
C LYS A 58 12.31 -10.39 4.21
N SER A 59 11.61 -9.61 3.39
CA SER A 59 12.18 -8.47 2.69
C SER A 59 11.08 -7.58 2.12
N VAL A 60 11.45 -6.35 1.80
CA VAL A 60 10.57 -5.41 1.07
C VAL A 60 10.18 -6.01 -0.28
N GLN A 61 11.13 -6.62 -0.97
CA GLN A 61 10.91 -7.24 -2.28
C GLN A 61 9.93 -8.39 -2.21
N ASP A 62 10.01 -9.21 -1.17
CA ASP A 62 9.10 -10.34 -0.97
C ASP A 62 7.67 -9.83 -0.73
N GLU A 63 7.50 -8.85 0.14
CA GLU A 63 6.19 -8.26 0.42
C GLU A 63 5.58 -7.62 -0.83
N ALA A 64 6.39 -6.86 -1.57
CA ALA A 64 5.92 -6.21 -2.80
C ALA A 64 5.52 -7.23 -3.87
N ARG A 65 6.28 -8.31 -4.03
CA ARG A 65 5.97 -9.38 -4.98
C ARG A 65 4.65 -10.07 -4.62
N ARG A 66 4.46 -10.37 -3.35
CA ARG A 66 3.25 -11.04 -2.87
C ARG A 66 2.02 -10.14 -3.04
N LEU A 67 2.17 -8.84 -2.78
CA LEU A 67 1.10 -7.89 -3.06
C LEU A 67 0.78 -7.84 -4.56
N GLY A 68 1.80 -7.82 -5.41
CA GLY A 68 1.62 -7.87 -6.86
C GLY A 68 0.84 -9.10 -7.30
N ASP A 69 1.20 -10.27 -6.77
CA ASP A 69 0.48 -11.52 -7.04
C ASP A 69 -1.00 -11.41 -6.67
N TYR A 70 -1.28 -10.85 -5.49
CA TYR A 70 -2.64 -10.67 -5.01
C TYR A 70 -3.46 -9.74 -5.92
N ILE A 71 -2.89 -8.61 -6.32
CA ILE A 71 -3.58 -7.64 -7.18
C ILE A 71 -3.81 -8.22 -8.59
N VAL A 72 -2.85 -8.95 -9.13
CA VAL A 72 -3.03 -9.63 -10.42
C VAL A 72 -4.18 -10.64 -10.34
N GLU A 73 -4.19 -11.44 -9.28
CA GLU A 73 -5.19 -12.51 -9.11
C GLU A 73 -6.60 -11.96 -8.88
N HIS A 74 -6.74 -10.94 -8.03
CA HIS A 74 -8.05 -10.46 -7.59
C HIS A 74 -8.57 -9.24 -8.34
N TYR A 75 -7.68 -8.44 -8.94
CA TYR A 75 -8.04 -7.15 -9.55
C TYR A 75 -7.47 -6.96 -10.95
N GLY A 76 -7.00 -8.02 -11.57
CA GLY A 76 -6.46 -7.95 -12.93
C GLY A 76 -5.22 -7.08 -13.07
N GLY A 77 -4.51 -6.85 -11.98
CA GLY A 77 -3.28 -6.04 -11.99
C GLY A 77 -3.51 -4.53 -11.95
N LYS A 78 -4.74 -4.07 -11.69
CA LYS A 78 -5.06 -2.63 -11.72
C LYS A 78 -5.23 -2.06 -10.31
N ILE A 79 -4.53 -0.97 -10.03
CA ILE A 79 -4.67 -0.16 -8.82
C ILE A 79 -4.95 1.28 -9.23
N ASP A 80 -6.06 1.86 -8.73
CA ASP A 80 -6.39 3.25 -9.02
C ASP A 80 -5.55 4.21 -8.18
N ILE A 81 -5.42 3.93 -6.87
CA ILE A 81 -4.60 4.72 -5.95
C ILE A 81 -3.72 3.78 -5.12
N LEU A 82 -2.41 3.97 -5.20
CA LEU A 82 -1.45 3.29 -4.33
C LEU A 82 -0.93 4.30 -3.32
N TYR A 83 -1.22 4.07 -2.03
CA TYR A 83 -0.83 4.95 -0.95
C TYR A 83 0.15 4.22 -0.02
N GLY A 84 1.27 4.87 0.30
CA GLY A 84 2.24 4.37 1.25
C GLY A 84 2.71 5.47 2.19
N VAL A 85 2.90 5.13 3.46
CA VAL A 85 3.35 6.06 4.48
C VAL A 85 4.63 5.56 5.15
N SER A 86 5.61 6.43 5.31
CA SER A 86 6.89 6.14 5.97
C SER A 86 7.53 4.86 5.42
N TYR A 87 7.71 3.82 6.22
CA TYR A 87 8.29 2.54 5.79
C TYR A 87 7.53 1.89 4.63
N GLY A 88 6.22 2.09 4.58
CA GLY A 88 5.39 1.59 3.46
C GLY A 88 5.80 2.14 2.10
N THR A 89 6.51 3.27 2.06
CA THR A 89 7.01 3.83 0.80
C THR A 89 8.08 2.95 0.15
N PHE A 90 8.83 2.18 0.92
CA PHE A 90 9.81 1.23 0.36
C PHE A 90 9.11 0.12 -0.41
N ILE A 91 8.02 -0.43 0.16
CA ILE A 91 7.22 -1.46 -0.51
C ILE A 91 6.53 -0.85 -1.74
N LEU A 92 6.01 0.37 -1.59
CA LEU A 92 5.37 1.11 -2.67
C LEU A 92 6.29 1.23 -3.89
N MET A 93 7.57 1.54 -3.69
CA MET A 93 8.53 1.68 -4.79
C MET A 93 8.71 0.37 -5.56
N ASP A 94 8.81 -0.75 -4.85
CA ASP A 94 8.94 -2.05 -5.50
C ASP A 94 7.65 -2.48 -6.20
N VAL A 95 6.50 -2.11 -5.64
CA VAL A 95 5.20 -2.33 -6.30
C VAL A 95 5.10 -1.53 -7.60
N LEU A 96 5.58 -0.28 -7.60
CA LEU A 96 5.63 0.54 -8.81
C LEU A 96 6.54 -0.04 -9.90
N ALA A 97 7.57 -0.78 -9.51
CA ALA A 97 8.50 -1.43 -10.44
C ALA A 97 7.94 -2.72 -11.03
N ASP A 98 6.81 -3.22 -10.53
CA ASP A 98 6.17 -4.44 -11.03
C ASP A 98 5.44 -4.17 -12.34
N ASP A 99 5.99 -4.69 -13.44
CA ASP A 99 5.43 -4.46 -14.79
C ASP A 99 4.06 -5.10 -15.01
N ARG A 100 3.65 -6.02 -14.14
CA ARG A 100 2.32 -6.65 -14.22
C ARG A 100 1.21 -5.70 -13.77
N LEU A 101 1.55 -4.62 -13.07
CA LEU A 101 0.60 -3.71 -12.44
C LEU A 101 0.44 -2.41 -13.22
N THR A 102 -0.81 -1.96 -13.31
CA THR A 102 -1.16 -0.63 -13.83
C THR A 102 -1.65 0.23 -12.69
N ILE A 103 -0.90 1.28 -12.35
CA ILE A 103 -1.17 2.15 -11.21
C ILE A 103 -1.44 3.55 -11.71
N THR A 104 -2.65 4.06 -11.46
CA THR A 104 -3.07 5.37 -11.99
C THR A 104 -2.48 6.52 -11.17
N THR A 105 -2.61 6.44 -9.83
CA THR A 105 -2.15 7.50 -8.92
C THR A 105 -1.35 6.87 -7.78
N THR A 106 -0.23 7.51 -7.44
CA THR A 106 0.61 7.07 -6.32
C THR A 106 0.79 8.23 -5.35
N ILE A 107 0.58 7.95 -4.06
CA ILE A 107 0.76 8.91 -2.98
C ILE A 107 1.78 8.32 -2.00
N ALA A 108 2.93 8.99 -1.89
CA ALA A 108 3.98 8.62 -0.93
C ALA A 108 4.06 9.70 0.15
N ASP A 109 3.75 9.33 1.38
CA ASP A 109 3.70 10.25 2.52
C ASP A 109 4.86 9.94 3.47
N GLY A 110 5.65 10.97 3.80
CA GLY A 110 6.80 10.82 4.69
C GLY A 110 7.91 9.96 4.10
N MET A 111 8.09 10.01 2.80
CA MET A 111 9.10 9.24 2.07
C MET A 111 10.51 9.68 2.47
N PRO A 112 11.42 8.74 2.82
CA PRO A 112 12.80 9.08 3.07
C PRO A 112 13.47 9.72 1.85
N THR A 113 14.41 10.63 2.07
CA THR A 113 15.16 11.26 0.99
C THR A 113 16.10 10.24 0.36
N MET A 114 15.74 9.75 -0.82
CA MET A 114 16.54 8.82 -1.60
C MET A 114 16.42 9.18 -3.08
N ASP A 115 17.44 8.84 -3.86
CA ASP A 115 17.37 8.97 -5.32
C ASP A 115 16.68 7.73 -5.87
N TYR A 116 15.47 7.89 -6.35
CA TYR A 116 14.67 6.80 -6.88
C TYR A 116 14.85 6.59 -8.39
N GLY A 117 15.49 7.53 -9.06
CA GLY A 117 15.93 7.38 -10.46
C GLY A 117 14.86 6.95 -11.46
N THR A 118 13.57 7.08 -11.16
CA THR A 118 12.53 6.59 -12.05
C THR A 118 11.55 7.69 -12.46
N SER A 119 11.25 7.72 -13.75
CA SER A 119 10.26 8.63 -14.32
C SER A 119 8.80 8.18 -14.09
N LYS A 120 8.59 7.00 -13.52
CA LYS A 120 7.25 6.46 -13.29
C LYS A 120 6.62 6.95 -11.99
N VAL A 121 7.40 7.57 -11.11
CA VAL A 121 6.92 7.97 -9.79
C VAL A 121 6.42 9.41 -9.84
N ARG A 122 5.15 9.59 -9.55
CA ARG A 122 4.58 10.91 -9.30
C ARG A 122 4.44 11.08 -7.81
N PHE A 123 5.21 12.02 -7.25
CA PHE A 123 5.12 12.32 -5.84
C PHE A 123 4.09 13.41 -5.60
N CYS A 124 3.17 13.15 -4.70
CA CYS A 124 2.32 14.18 -4.16
C CYS A 124 2.97 14.70 -2.88
N ARG A 125 3.31 15.98 -2.85
CA ARG A 125 3.87 16.61 -1.65
C ARG A 125 2.83 16.81 -0.57
N THR A 126 1.59 16.86 -0.98
CA THR A 126 0.48 17.10 -0.05
C THR A 126 -0.06 15.75 0.35
N SER A 127 0.18 15.35 1.56
CA SER A 127 -0.49 14.20 2.15
C SER A 127 -1.99 14.50 2.13
N ILE A 128 -2.80 13.55 1.68
CA ILE A 128 -4.25 13.68 1.76
C ILE A 128 -4.74 13.71 3.22
N PHE A 129 -3.84 13.45 4.16
CA PHE A 129 -4.12 13.43 5.60
C PHE A 129 -3.44 14.57 6.34
N SER A 130 -2.71 15.44 5.65
CA SER A 130 -2.19 16.64 6.29
C SER A 130 -3.35 17.58 6.53
N SER A 131 -3.59 17.82 7.78
CA SER A 131 -4.52 18.81 8.23
C SER A 131 -3.97 20.23 7.97
#